data_843116d51780663a7b117c02d8702719
#
_entry.id   843116d51780663a7b117c02d8702719
#
_cell.length_a   1.000
_cell.length_b   1.000
_cell.length_c   1.000
_cell.angle_alpha   90.00
_cell.angle_beta   90.00
_cell.angle_gamma   90.00
#
_symmetry.space_group_name_H-M   'P 1'
#
loop_
_entity.id
_entity.type
_entity.pdbx_description
1 polymer ?
#
loop_
_entity_poly.entity_id
_entity_poly.type
_entity_poly.pdbx_seq_one_letter_code
_entity_poly.pdbx_strand_id
1 'polypeptide(L)'
;AYLFGITITHLVPEVFSQGDKSMGIYVMAGFLFQIILEYFSKGIEHGHIHLHEQKQHAIFPLSMMISLCIHAFFEGVPMAEAQQRQSLMMGIAMHHIPVAFALMSMLMNSGVSKTVSVFSLVVFAAMSPAGAIFGIYLGDTLMAEWFNKIMAIVIGIFLHISTTILFESDSNHRFNFIKMAVILAGVIFSLLV
;
A
#
# COMPACT_ATOMS: atom_id res chain seq x y z
N ALA A 1 6.33 5.28 8.08
CA ALA A 1 6.15 6.47 8.91
C ALA A 1 5.54 7.64 8.12
N TYR A 2 6.13 8.04 6.98
CA TYR A 2 5.64 9.17 6.16
C TYR A 2 4.19 8.94 5.67
N LEU A 3 3.91 7.79 5.07
CA LEU A 3 2.55 7.43 4.60
C LEU A 3 1.55 7.40 5.78
N PHE A 4 1.96 6.89 6.93
CA PHE A 4 1.15 6.94 8.16
C PHE A 4 0.81 8.38 8.55
N GLY A 5 1.83 9.27 8.56
CA GLY A 5 1.62 10.68 8.87
C GLY A 5 0.58 11.32 7.96
N ILE A 6 0.74 11.22 6.63
CA ILE A 6 -0.22 11.78 5.66
C ILE A 6 -1.63 11.17 5.86
N THR A 7 -1.72 9.87 6.10
CA THR A 7 -3.01 9.22 6.33
C THR A 7 -3.73 9.84 7.52
N ILE A 8 -3.05 10.02 8.66
CA ILE A 8 -3.65 10.55 9.88
C ILE A 8 -3.93 12.05 9.79
N THR A 9 -3.04 12.83 9.19
CA THR A 9 -3.14 14.29 9.21
C THR A 9 -3.97 14.87 8.07
N HIS A 10 -4.13 14.16 6.97
CA HIS A 10 -4.83 14.64 5.78
C HIS A 10 -6.04 13.77 5.41
N LEU A 11 -5.83 12.47 5.14
CA LEU A 11 -6.91 11.61 4.62
C LEU A 11 -8.02 11.36 5.66
N VAL A 12 -7.65 11.08 6.91
CA VAL A 12 -8.65 10.84 7.98
C VAL A 12 -9.52 12.07 8.23
N PRO A 13 -8.97 13.28 8.47
CA PRO A 13 -9.79 14.47 8.65
C PRO A 13 -10.72 14.75 7.48
N GLU A 14 -10.26 14.54 6.24
CA GLU A 14 -11.03 14.77 5.03
C GLU A 14 -12.26 13.87 4.96
N VAL A 15 -12.07 12.56 5.11
CA VAL A 15 -13.17 11.57 5.04
C VAL A 15 -14.18 11.78 6.16
N PHE A 16 -13.75 12.19 7.35
CA PHE A 16 -14.64 12.44 8.49
C PHE A 16 -15.18 13.86 8.57
N SER A 17 -14.78 14.78 7.67
CA SER A 17 -15.21 16.19 7.68
C SER A 17 -16.74 16.37 7.57
N GLN A 18 -17.42 15.45 6.91
CA GLN A 18 -18.87 15.47 6.73
C GLN A 18 -19.65 14.92 7.93
N GLY A 19 -18.98 14.47 9.00
CA GLY A 19 -19.60 14.00 10.24
C GLY A 19 -20.28 12.63 10.14
N ASP A 20 -20.12 11.89 9.05
CA ASP A 20 -20.68 10.55 8.89
C ASP A 20 -19.88 9.52 9.70
N LYS A 21 -20.48 9.08 10.81
CA LYS A 21 -19.88 8.06 11.70
C LYS A 21 -19.75 6.69 11.04
N SER A 22 -20.48 6.43 9.95
CA SER A 22 -20.41 5.14 9.24
C SER A 22 -19.05 4.94 8.53
N MET A 23 -18.30 6.02 8.24
CA MET A 23 -17.00 5.95 7.61
C MET A 23 -16.01 5.08 8.39
N GLY A 24 -16.11 5.03 9.73
CA GLY A 24 -15.28 4.13 10.56
C GLY A 24 -15.45 2.64 10.21
N ILE A 25 -16.65 2.22 9.77
CA ILE A 25 -16.91 0.83 9.34
C ILE A 25 -16.14 0.54 8.05
N TYR A 26 -16.10 1.47 7.10
CA TYR A 26 -15.33 1.32 5.86
C TYR A 26 -13.83 1.33 6.10
N VAL A 27 -13.33 2.16 7.04
CA VAL A 27 -11.91 2.12 7.46
C VAL A 27 -11.56 0.73 8.04
N MET A 28 -12.40 0.21 8.93
CA MET A 28 -12.21 -1.13 9.50
C MET A 28 -12.27 -2.22 8.42
N ALA A 29 -13.21 -2.12 7.48
CA ALA A 29 -13.31 -3.06 6.36
C ALA A 29 -12.05 -3.03 5.49
N GLY A 30 -11.50 -1.86 5.20
CA GLY A 30 -10.24 -1.71 4.47
C GLY A 30 -9.03 -2.31 5.20
N PHE A 31 -8.96 -2.11 6.51
CA PHE A 31 -7.93 -2.71 7.36
C PHE A 31 -7.98 -4.24 7.30
N LEU A 32 -9.17 -4.83 7.48
CA LEU A 32 -9.37 -6.28 7.41
C LEU A 32 -9.13 -6.82 5.98
N PHE A 33 -9.53 -6.07 4.97
CA PHE A 33 -9.29 -6.43 3.58
C PHE A 33 -7.79 -6.52 3.28
N GLN A 34 -6.99 -5.58 3.80
CA GLN A 34 -5.55 -5.61 3.64
C GLN A 34 -4.90 -6.83 4.33
N ILE A 35 -5.40 -7.25 5.49
CA ILE A 35 -4.94 -8.50 6.14
C ILE A 35 -5.17 -9.70 5.21
N ILE A 36 -6.32 -9.74 4.52
CA ILE A 36 -6.62 -10.81 3.56
C ILE A 36 -5.64 -10.74 2.37
N LEU A 37 -5.37 -9.56 1.83
CA LEU A 37 -4.41 -9.38 0.74
C LEU A 37 -3.00 -9.82 1.15
N GLU A 38 -2.57 -9.45 2.36
CA GLU A 38 -1.27 -9.83 2.91
C GLU A 38 -1.13 -11.36 3.07
N TYR A 39 -2.19 -12.04 3.49
CA TYR A 39 -2.18 -13.50 3.54
C TYR A 39 -1.86 -14.13 2.17
N PHE A 40 -2.40 -13.58 1.08
CA PHE A 40 -2.14 -14.07 -0.28
C PHE A 40 -0.79 -13.59 -0.85
N SER A 41 -0.31 -12.41 -0.45
CA SER A 41 0.99 -11.87 -0.86
C SER A 41 2.16 -12.43 -0.03
N LYS A 42 1.88 -13.14 1.07
CA LYS A 42 2.86 -13.70 2.02
C LYS A 42 3.78 -12.63 2.62
N GLY A 43 3.25 -11.45 2.88
CA GLY A 43 3.98 -10.35 3.51
C GLY A 43 5.06 -9.68 2.64
N ILE A 44 5.07 -9.90 1.34
CA ILE A 44 6.03 -9.27 0.42
C ILE A 44 5.93 -7.74 0.45
N GLU A 45 4.76 -7.22 0.76
CA GLU A 45 4.47 -5.78 0.91
C GLU A 45 5.32 -5.12 2.01
N HIS A 46 5.83 -5.92 2.94
CA HIS A 46 6.70 -5.46 4.03
C HIS A 46 8.18 -5.75 3.77
N GLY A 47 8.53 -6.26 2.58
CA GLY A 47 9.90 -6.55 2.16
C GLY A 47 10.48 -7.86 2.72
N HIS A 48 9.66 -8.71 3.34
CA HIS A 48 10.11 -10.01 3.82
C HIS A 48 10.13 -11.05 2.70
N ILE A 49 11.33 -11.49 2.31
CA ILE A 49 11.52 -12.57 1.33
C ILE A 49 11.73 -13.86 2.11
N HIS A 50 10.69 -14.62 2.35
CA HIS A 50 10.81 -15.98 2.89
C HIS A 50 11.15 -16.94 1.72
N LEU A 51 12.43 -17.05 1.41
CA LEU A 51 12.94 -18.06 0.49
C LEU A 51 12.93 -19.43 1.20
N HIS A 52 11.83 -20.17 1.11
CA HIS A 52 11.89 -21.58 1.38
C HIS A 52 12.61 -22.25 0.20
N GLU A 53 13.78 -22.86 0.47
CA GLU A 53 14.52 -23.72 -0.45
C GLU A 53 13.69 -24.99 -0.78
N GLN A 54 12.68 -24.83 -1.59
CA GLN A 54 12.08 -25.97 -2.29
C GLN A 54 12.35 -25.80 -3.76
N LYS A 55 13.25 -26.65 -4.27
CA LYS A 55 13.42 -26.92 -5.70
C LYS A 55 12.12 -27.51 -6.24
N GLN A 56 11.13 -26.68 -6.51
CA GLN A 56 9.91 -27.07 -7.19
C GLN A 56 9.78 -26.26 -8.48
N HIS A 57 9.23 -26.94 -9.50
CA HIS A 57 8.98 -26.41 -10.83
C HIS A 57 8.56 -24.93 -10.82
N ALA A 58 8.99 -24.18 -11.84
CA ALA A 58 8.67 -22.77 -12.03
C ALA A 58 7.15 -22.54 -12.02
N ILE A 59 6.56 -22.34 -10.83
CA ILE A 59 5.14 -22.01 -10.67
C ILE A 59 5.05 -20.50 -10.48
N PHE A 60 4.38 -19.84 -11.43
CA PHE A 60 4.12 -18.41 -11.32
C PHE A 60 3.22 -18.12 -10.09
N PRO A 61 3.60 -17.24 -9.18
CA PRO A 61 2.87 -16.97 -7.94
C PRO A 61 1.66 -16.05 -8.21
N LEU A 62 0.65 -16.60 -8.88
CA LEU A 62 -0.52 -15.84 -9.37
C LEU A 62 -1.30 -15.15 -8.24
N SER A 63 -1.54 -15.86 -7.13
CA SER A 63 -2.30 -15.29 -6.00
C SER A 63 -1.62 -14.06 -5.40
N MET A 64 -0.31 -14.13 -5.26
CA MET A 64 0.50 -13.01 -4.80
C MET A 64 0.46 -11.83 -5.78
N MET A 65 0.61 -12.12 -7.08
CA MET A 65 0.57 -11.08 -8.11
C MET A 65 -0.77 -10.36 -8.14
N ILE A 66 -1.88 -11.10 -8.03
CA ILE A 66 -3.23 -10.53 -7.96
C ILE A 66 -3.38 -9.66 -6.70
N SER A 67 -2.95 -10.17 -5.55
CA SER A 67 -3.02 -9.44 -4.27
C SER A 67 -2.27 -8.11 -4.35
N LEU A 68 -1.01 -8.12 -4.83
CA LEU A 68 -0.20 -6.92 -4.98
C LEU A 68 -0.80 -5.93 -5.99
N CYS A 69 -1.38 -6.42 -7.08
CA CYS A 69 -2.04 -5.56 -8.06
C CYS A 69 -3.28 -4.88 -7.48
N ILE A 70 -4.11 -5.61 -6.72
CA ILE A 70 -5.28 -5.05 -6.04
C ILE A 70 -4.87 -4.00 -5.02
N HIS A 71 -3.87 -4.33 -4.20
CA HIS A 71 -3.29 -3.43 -3.22
C HIS A 71 -2.80 -2.12 -3.88
N ALA A 72 -1.92 -2.21 -4.87
CA ALA A 72 -1.39 -1.06 -5.59
C ALA A 72 -2.49 -0.23 -6.29
N PHE A 73 -3.53 -0.87 -6.79
CA PHE A 73 -4.68 -0.19 -7.38
C PHE A 73 -5.41 0.70 -6.35
N PHE A 74 -5.75 0.15 -5.19
CA PHE A 74 -6.43 0.92 -4.14
C PHE A 74 -5.55 2.05 -3.59
N GLU A 75 -4.25 1.85 -3.46
CA GLU A 75 -3.33 2.91 -3.06
C GLU A 75 -3.30 4.09 -4.05
N GLY A 76 -3.57 3.83 -5.32
CA GLY A 76 -3.65 4.86 -6.35
C GLY A 76 -4.88 5.76 -6.25
N VAL A 77 -6.01 5.26 -5.73
CA VAL A 77 -7.29 5.99 -5.74
C VAL A 77 -7.22 7.38 -5.09
N PRO A 78 -6.58 7.57 -3.92
CA PRO A 78 -6.48 8.89 -3.29
C PRO A 78 -5.70 9.93 -4.10
N MET A 79 -4.87 9.50 -5.05
CA MET A 79 -4.16 10.43 -5.95
C MET A 79 -5.09 11.20 -6.89
N ALA A 80 -6.37 10.86 -6.94
CA ALA A 80 -7.40 11.64 -7.62
C ALA A 80 -7.53 13.04 -7.00
N GLU A 81 -7.38 13.18 -5.68
CA GLU A 81 -7.40 14.45 -4.97
C GLU A 81 -6.19 15.31 -5.34
N ALA A 82 -6.46 16.47 -5.99
CA ALA A 82 -5.42 17.33 -6.53
C ALA A 82 -4.51 17.91 -5.43
N GLN A 83 -5.09 18.22 -4.27
CA GLN A 83 -4.42 18.90 -3.16
C GLN A 83 -3.36 18.04 -2.48
N GLN A 84 -3.58 16.72 -2.45
CA GLN A 84 -2.70 15.77 -1.76
C GLN A 84 -1.90 14.88 -2.70
N ARG A 85 -2.13 15.02 -4.01
CA ARG A 85 -1.57 14.14 -5.06
C ARG A 85 -0.06 14.00 -4.97
N GLN A 86 0.67 15.12 -4.81
CA GLN A 86 2.13 15.08 -4.81
C GLN A 86 2.69 14.36 -3.58
N SER A 87 2.13 14.62 -2.41
CA SER A 87 2.55 14.04 -1.15
C SER A 87 2.26 12.53 -1.10
N LEU A 88 1.06 12.13 -1.54
CA LEU A 88 0.67 10.73 -1.65
C LEU A 88 1.52 9.99 -2.68
N MET A 89 1.73 10.57 -3.86
CA MET A 89 2.58 9.97 -4.90
C MET A 89 3.99 9.69 -4.40
N MET A 90 4.58 10.61 -3.62
CA MET A 90 5.89 10.41 -3.01
C MET A 90 5.88 9.27 -2.00
N GLY A 91 4.88 9.22 -1.11
CA GLY A 91 4.74 8.17 -0.11
C GLY A 91 4.56 6.78 -0.73
N ILE A 92 3.68 6.67 -1.72
CA ILE A 92 3.41 5.43 -2.46
C ILE A 92 4.64 5.00 -3.25
N ALA A 93 5.32 5.92 -3.96
CA ALA A 93 6.53 5.58 -4.70
C ALA A 93 7.64 5.05 -3.78
N MET A 94 7.87 5.69 -2.63
CA MET A 94 8.87 5.23 -1.65
C MET A 94 8.53 3.87 -1.06
N HIS A 95 7.25 3.56 -0.89
CA HIS A 95 6.78 2.26 -0.42
C HIS A 95 6.89 1.19 -1.53
N HIS A 96 6.53 1.51 -2.76
CA HIS A 96 6.55 0.56 -3.88
C HIS A 96 7.96 0.13 -4.33
N ILE A 97 9.00 0.95 -4.11
CA ILE A 97 10.37 0.58 -4.49
C ILE A 97 10.83 -0.73 -3.80
N PRO A 98 10.76 -0.87 -2.47
CA PRO A 98 11.09 -2.14 -1.80
C PRO A 98 10.21 -3.30 -2.26
N VAL A 99 8.91 -3.07 -2.43
CA VAL A 99 7.94 -4.10 -2.87
C VAL A 99 8.29 -4.59 -4.28
N ALA A 100 8.58 -3.68 -5.22
CA ALA A 100 8.98 -4.01 -6.58
C ALA A 100 10.28 -4.83 -6.61
N PHE A 101 11.25 -4.47 -5.76
CA PHE A 101 12.50 -5.22 -5.63
C PHE A 101 12.25 -6.63 -5.07
N ALA A 102 11.44 -6.76 -4.03
CA ALA A 102 11.07 -8.05 -3.44
C ALA A 102 10.31 -8.94 -4.44
N LEU A 103 9.32 -8.36 -5.15
CA LEU A 103 8.57 -9.05 -6.20
C LEU A 103 9.48 -9.56 -7.32
N MET A 104 10.36 -8.71 -7.85
CA MET A 104 11.29 -9.10 -8.91
C MET A 104 12.23 -10.21 -8.44
N SER A 105 12.80 -10.06 -7.26
CA SER A 105 13.70 -11.06 -6.67
C SER A 105 13.00 -12.41 -6.51
N MET A 106 11.77 -12.40 -6.03
CA MET A 106 11.00 -13.63 -5.84
C MET A 106 10.62 -14.29 -7.16
N LEU A 107 10.17 -13.54 -8.16
CA LEU A 107 9.83 -14.08 -9.49
C LEU A 107 11.03 -14.74 -10.13
N MET A 108 12.20 -14.11 -10.07
CA MET A 108 13.44 -14.69 -10.62
C MET A 108 13.88 -15.94 -9.87
N ASN A 109 13.76 -15.95 -8.53
CA ASN A 109 14.11 -17.11 -7.72
C ASN A 109 13.11 -18.29 -7.89
N SER A 110 11.88 -17.99 -8.29
CA SER A 110 10.86 -19.01 -8.62
C SER A 110 11.06 -19.65 -10.00
N GLY A 111 12.14 -19.35 -10.71
CA GLY A 111 12.42 -19.90 -12.04
C GLY A 111 11.55 -19.32 -13.16
N VAL A 112 10.84 -18.22 -12.89
CA VAL A 112 10.06 -17.49 -13.91
C VAL A 112 11.02 -16.79 -14.86
N SER A 113 10.74 -16.81 -16.17
CA SER A 113 11.60 -16.17 -17.16
C SER A 113 11.70 -14.67 -16.91
N LYS A 114 12.88 -14.10 -17.19
CA LYS A 114 13.13 -12.65 -17.01
C LYS A 114 12.09 -11.77 -17.72
N THR A 115 11.66 -12.16 -18.90
CA THR A 115 10.65 -11.42 -19.68
C THR A 115 9.30 -11.38 -18.96
N VAL A 116 8.85 -12.52 -18.43
CA VAL A 116 7.60 -12.61 -17.66
C VAL A 116 7.72 -11.84 -16.34
N SER A 117 8.86 -11.92 -15.66
CA SER A 117 9.10 -11.17 -14.42
C SER A 117 9.04 -9.66 -14.65
N VAL A 118 9.70 -9.16 -15.70
CA VAL A 118 9.66 -7.73 -16.07
C VAL A 118 8.25 -7.31 -16.46
N PHE A 119 7.54 -8.11 -17.26
CA PHE A 119 6.14 -7.82 -17.62
C PHE A 119 5.23 -7.75 -16.38
N SER A 120 5.38 -8.69 -15.45
CA SER A 120 4.64 -8.69 -14.17
C SER A 120 4.91 -7.42 -13.36
N LEU A 121 6.17 -6.97 -13.32
CA LEU A 121 6.55 -5.73 -12.64
C LEU A 121 5.92 -4.49 -13.30
N VAL A 122 5.88 -4.46 -14.62
CA VAL A 122 5.20 -3.37 -15.37
C VAL A 122 3.70 -3.36 -15.08
N VAL A 123 3.06 -4.53 -15.04
CA VAL A 123 1.64 -4.64 -14.68
C VAL A 123 1.41 -4.14 -13.26
N PHE A 124 2.22 -4.57 -12.28
CA PHE A 124 2.15 -4.07 -10.91
C PHE A 124 2.30 -2.54 -10.85
N ALA A 125 3.32 -1.99 -11.51
CA ALA A 125 3.58 -0.55 -11.52
C ALA A 125 2.46 0.28 -12.18
N ALA A 126 1.72 -0.30 -13.12
CA ALA A 126 0.59 0.34 -13.78
C ALA A 126 -0.68 0.41 -12.91
N MET A 127 -0.76 -0.37 -11.83
CA MET A 127 -1.98 -0.44 -11.00
C MET A 127 -2.27 0.85 -10.23
N SER A 128 -1.26 1.51 -9.64
CA SER A 128 -1.48 2.78 -8.93
C SER A 128 -1.93 3.91 -9.88
N PRO A 129 -1.32 4.13 -11.05
CA PRO A 129 -1.88 5.03 -12.06
C PRO A 129 -3.31 4.67 -12.48
N ALA A 130 -3.62 3.39 -12.66
CA ALA A 130 -4.97 2.94 -12.98
C ALA A 130 -5.96 3.27 -11.85
N GLY A 131 -5.57 3.07 -10.58
CA GLY A 131 -6.34 3.48 -9.41
C GLY A 131 -6.60 4.98 -9.35
N ALA A 132 -5.58 5.80 -9.68
CA ALA A 132 -5.74 7.25 -9.75
C ALA A 132 -6.76 7.68 -10.81
N ILE A 133 -6.69 7.10 -12.01
CA ILE A 133 -7.66 7.36 -13.09
C ILE A 133 -9.07 6.94 -12.66
N PHE A 134 -9.20 5.79 -12.01
CA PHE A 134 -10.48 5.32 -11.47
C PHE A 134 -11.03 6.28 -10.41
N GLY A 135 -10.19 6.78 -9.51
CA GLY A 135 -10.55 7.76 -8.49
C GLY A 135 -11.05 9.08 -9.10
N ILE A 136 -10.39 9.60 -10.13
CA ILE A 136 -10.83 10.79 -10.86
C ILE A 136 -12.22 10.55 -11.48
N TYR A 137 -12.42 9.41 -12.14
CA TYR A 137 -13.71 9.06 -12.73
C TYR A 137 -14.83 8.98 -11.69
N LEU A 138 -14.57 8.42 -10.50
CA LEU A 138 -15.54 8.37 -9.40
C LEU A 138 -15.87 9.76 -8.86
N GLY A 139 -14.86 10.61 -8.69
CA GLY A 139 -15.04 11.97 -8.16
C GLY A 139 -15.82 12.89 -9.12
N ASP A 140 -15.64 12.74 -10.44
CA ASP A 140 -16.28 13.54 -11.47
C ASP A 140 -17.73 13.10 -11.79
N THR A 141 -18.13 11.91 -11.37
CA THR A 141 -19.48 11.39 -11.58
C THR A 141 -20.38 11.69 -10.36
N LEU A 142 -21.71 11.47 -10.53
CA LEU A 142 -22.70 11.54 -9.43
C LEU A 142 -22.46 10.51 -8.29
N MET A 143 -21.25 9.97 -8.20
CA MET A 143 -20.82 8.95 -7.25
C MET A 143 -19.89 9.47 -6.13
N ALA A 144 -19.90 10.76 -5.83
CA ALA A 144 -19.07 11.36 -4.78
C ALA A 144 -19.22 10.64 -3.41
N GLU A 145 -20.41 10.14 -3.10
CA GLU A 145 -20.66 9.35 -1.88
C GLU A 145 -19.88 8.02 -1.90
N TRP A 146 -19.77 7.35 -3.04
CA TRP A 146 -18.98 6.14 -3.21
C TRP A 146 -17.48 6.42 -3.16
N PHE A 147 -17.05 7.55 -3.68
CA PHE A 147 -15.67 8.00 -3.58
C PHE A 147 -15.23 8.11 -2.13
N ASN A 148 -16.01 8.78 -1.27
CA ASN A 148 -15.71 8.90 0.16
C ASN A 148 -15.66 7.53 0.88
N LYS A 149 -16.55 6.60 0.54
CA LYS A 149 -16.53 5.24 1.10
C LYS A 149 -15.28 4.48 0.69
N ILE A 150 -14.87 4.60 -0.58
CA ILE A 150 -13.64 3.98 -1.09
C ILE A 150 -12.42 4.62 -0.44
N MET A 151 -12.40 5.95 -0.27
CA MET A 151 -11.34 6.64 0.46
C MET A 151 -11.21 6.14 1.89
N ALA A 152 -12.34 5.91 2.59
CA ALA A 152 -12.32 5.32 3.92
C ALA A 152 -11.72 3.90 3.93
N ILE A 153 -12.03 3.06 2.92
CA ILE A 153 -11.41 1.75 2.76
C ILE A 153 -9.90 1.88 2.57
N VAL A 154 -9.45 2.81 1.71
CA VAL A 154 -8.03 3.04 1.44
C VAL A 154 -7.29 3.53 2.69
N ILE A 155 -7.91 4.38 3.51
CA ILE A 155 -7.36 4.76 4.81
C ILE A 155 -7.09 3.52 5.66
N GLY A 156 -8.02 2.56 5.70
CA GLY A 156 -7.86 1.31 6.43
C GLY A 156 -6.67 0.49 5.91
N ILE A 157 -6.51 0.40 4.59
CA ILE A 157 -5.37 -0.25 3.92
C ILE A 157 -4.06 0.42 4.36
N PHE A 158 -3.95 1.74 4.25
CA PHE A 158 -2.75 2.48 4.64
C PHE A 158 -2.41 2.36 6.12
N LEU A 159 -3.41 2.35 6.99
CA LEU A 159 -3.21 2.14 8.42
C LEU A 159 -2.62 0.76 8.70
N HIS A 160 -3.15 -0.30 8.06
CA HIS A 160 -2.60 -1.65 8.23
C HIS A 160 -1.14 -1.73 7.79
N ILE A 161 -0.82 -1.31 6.56
CA ILE A 161 0.54 -1.33 6.03
C ILE A 161 1.49 -0.54 6.91
N SER A 162 1.09 0.66 7.28
CA SER A 162 1.94 1.55 8.08
C SER A 162 2.23 0.98 9.47
N THR A 163 1.22 0.40 10.12
CA THR A 163 1.37 -0.21 11.44
C THR A 163 2.21 -1.47 11.38
N THR A 164 2.00 -2.33 10.39
CA THR A 164 2.79 -3.54 10.21
C THR A 164 4.27 -3.20 9.99
N ILE A 165 4.59 -2.29 9.07
CA ILE A 165 5.99 -1.85 8.85
C ILE A 165 6.61 -1.24 10.11
N LEU A 166 5.83 -0.49 10.91
CA LEU A 166 6.34 0.13 12.12
C LEU A 166 6.64 -0.88 13.24
N PHE A 167 5.81 -1.91 13.39
CA PHE A 167 5.86 -2.83 14.53
C PHE A 167 6.55 -4.15 14.23
N GLU A 168 6.47 -4.68 13.01
CA GLU A 168 6.96 -6.01 12.66
C GLU A 168 8.48 -6.10 12.49
N SER A 169 9.18 -5.00 12.34
CA SER A 169 10.61 -5.00 12.00
C SER A 169 11.57 -5.31 13.16
N ASP A 170 11.09 -5.82 14.31
CA ASP A 170 11.97 -6.08 15.46
C ASP A 170 11.65 -7.41 16.17
N SER A 171 12.32 -8.48 15.75
CA SER A 171 12.24 -9.80 16.38
C SER A 171 12.82 -9.85 17.82
N ASN A 172 13.52 -8.80 18.27
CA ASN A 172 14.27 -8.80 19.53
C ASN A 172 13.79 -7.79 20.58
N HIS A 173 12.69 -7.07 20.34
CA HIS A 173 12.13 -6.05 21.27
C HIS A 173 13.16 -5.03 21.81
N ARG A 174 14.30 -4.85 21.14
CA ARG A 174 15.31 -3.87 21.55
C ARG A 174 14.99 -2.51 20.95
N PHE A 175 14.97 -1.50 21.80
CA PHE A 175 14.81 -0.11 21.37
C PHE A 175 15.96 0.29 20.44
N ASN A 176 15.61 0.63 19.20
CA ASN A 176 16.59 1.05 18.20
C ASN A 176 16.45 2.56 17.95
N PHE A 177 17.40 3.35 18.45
CA PHE A 177 17.41 4.81 18.28
C PHE A 177 17.40 5.26 16.81
N ILE A 178 18.08 4.54 15.92
CA ILE A 178 18.13 4.88 14.49
C ILE A 178 16.74 4.68 13.88
N LYS A 179 16.07 3.57 14.19
CA LYS A 179 14.71 3.29 13.74
C LYS A 179 13.75 4.38 14.23
N MET A 180 13.82 4.75 15.51
CA MET A 180 12.99 5.79 16.09
C MET A 180 13.25 7.15 15.41
N ALA A 181 14.50 7.51 15.17
CA ALA A 181 14.87 8.74 14.47
C ALA A 181 14.32 8.79 13.04
N VAL A 182 14.38 7.67 12.29
CA VAL A 182 13.82 7.56 10.94
C VAL A 182 12.29 7.67 10.95
N ILE A 183 11.63 7.06 11.95
CA ILE A 183 10.17 7.17 12.11
C ILE A 183 9.78 8.63 12.38
N LEU A 184 10.44 9.28 13.34
CA LEU A 184 10.19 10.70 13.67
C LEU A 184 10.46 11.61 12.47
N ALA A 185 11.55 11.41 11.75
CA ALA A 185 11.86 12.17 10.55
C ALA A 185 10.76 12.02 9.48
N GLY A 186 10.27 10.79 9.26
CA GLY A 186 9.18 10.53 8.32
C GLY A 186 7.87 11.21 8.74
N VAL A 187 7.53 11.20 10.02
CA VAL A 187 6.34 11.91 10.55
C VAL A 187 6.51 13.42 10.43
N ILE A 188 7.66 13.98 10.83
CA ILE A 188 7.93 15.43 10.71
C ILE A 188 7.83 15.83 9.23
N PHE A 189 8.41 15.07 8.33
CA PHE A 189 8.34 15.36 6.89
C PHE A 189 6.90 15.33 6.36
N SER A 190 6.03 14.45 6.88
CA SER A 190 4.61 14.42 6.50
C SER A 190 3.81 15.63 6.98
N LEU A 191 4.29 16.34 8.02
CA LEU A 191 3.65 17.55 8.52
C LEU A 191 4.08 18.84 7.77
N LEU A 192 5.15 18.75 6.96
CA LEU A 192 5.69 19.88 6.21
C LEU A 192 5.17 19.95 4.77
N VAL A 193 4.43 18.95 4.34
CA VAL A 193 3.94 18.77 2.98
C VAL A 193 2.43 18.80 2.97
#